data_3ef3000e34abe330528ee3237d17ed05
#
_entry.id   3ef3000e34abe330528ee3237d17ed05
#
_cell.length_a   1.000
_cell.length_b   1.000
_cell.length_c   1.000
_cell.angle_alpha   90.00
_cell.angle_beta   90.00
_cell.angle_gamma   90.00
#
_symmetry.space_group_name_H-M   'P 1'
#
loop_
_entity.id
_entity.type
_entity.pdbx_description
1 polymer ?
#
loop_
_entity_poly.entity_id
_entity_poly.type
_entity_poly.pdbx_seq_one_letter_code
_entity_poly.pdbx_strand_id
1 'polypeptide(L)'
;FGWFGFNGGSALAANGLAASAVLVTNTAAAAAAVVWMLLSWLHRRPSVLGVATGAVVGLVAITPASGFVDPLSAIVIGGIAAFISYYMIVLRMKLRIDESLDAFACHGIGGFWGSVATGIFASKMINPAGADGLLFGNPQLFWIQLFTAAVTALFAFVVTLVIAKLIDLTMGLRVSDNEEMVGLDISQHAETA
;
A
#
# COMPACT_ATOMS: atom_id res chain seq x y z
N PHE A 1 -0.99 -13.48 6.45
CA PHE A 1 -0.93 -14.83 5.86
C PHE A 1 -1.39 -14.83 4.40
N GLY A 2 -2.56 -14.30 4.08
CA GLY A 2 -3.07 -14.25 2.71
C GLY A 2 -2.15 -13.53 1.72
N TRP A 3 -1.39 -12.56 2.16
CA TRP A 3 -0.47 -11.81 1.30
C TRP A 3 0.73 -12.64 0.81
N PHE A 4 1.14 -13.65 1.54
CA PHE A 4 2.13 -14.61 1.04
C PHE A 4 1.60 -15.38 -0.16
N GLY A 5 0.33 -15.79 -0.13
CA GLY A 5 -0.36 -16.37 -1.28
C GLY A 5 -0.52 -15.36 -2.43
N PHE A 6 -0.82 -14.10 -2.11
CA PHE A 6 -0.98 -13.06 -3.10
C PHE A 6 0.32 -12.83 -3.90
N ASN A 7 1.43 -12.56 -3.23
CA ASN A 7 2.71 -12.28 -3.88
C ASN A 7 3.41 -13.56 -4.36
N GLY A 8 3.53 -14.59 -3.49
CA GLY A 8 4.17 -15.86 -3.86
C GLY A 8 3.39 -16.64 -4.92
N GLY A 9 2.05 -16.62 -4.83
CA GLY A 9 1.18 -17.26 -5.82
C GLY A 9 1.23 -16.61 -7.20
N SER A 10 1.58 -15.33 -7.28
CA SER A 10 1.76 -14.61 -8.55
C SER A 10 2.91 -15.15 -9.41
N ALA A 11 3.79 -15.98 -8.83
CA ALA A 11 4.79 -16.71 -9.61
C ALA A 11 4.20 -17.85 -10.46
N LEU A 12 2.92 -18.22 -10.22
CA LEU A 12 2.15 -19.27 -10.93
C LEU A 12 2.82 -20.67 -10.89
N ALA A 13 3.81 -20.86 -10.03
CA ALA A 13 4.52 -22.11 -9.83
C ALA A 13 5.20 -22.14 -8.47
N ALA A 14 5.33 -23.31 -7.86
CA ALA A 14 6.10 -23.54 -6.63
C ALA A 14 7.60 -23.64 -6.97
N ASN A 15 8.26 -22.52 -7.12
CA ASN A 15 9.66 -22.40 -7.54
C ASN A 15 10.45 -21.37 -6.69
N GLY A 16 11.72 -21.15 -7.03
CA GLY A 16 12.58 -20.20 -6.33
C GLY A 16 12.07 -18.76 -6.39
N LEU A 17 11.36 -18.35 -7.44
CA LEU A 17 10.76 -17.03 -7.56
C LEU A 17 9.62 -16.86 -6.54
N ALA A 18 8.74 -17.87 -6.40
CA ALA A 18 7.69 -17.88 -5.37
C ALA A 18 8.28 -17.77 -3.95
N ALA A 19 9.32 -18.55 -3.66
CA ALA A 19 10.00 -18.52 -2.35
C ALA A 19 10.64 -17.15 -2.09
N SER A 20 11.31 -16.57 -3.09
CA SER A 20 11.87 -15.22 -3.01
C SER A 20 10.78 -14.17 -2.75
N ALA A 21 9.67 -14.23 -3.46
CA ALA A 21 8.55 -13.31 -3.29
C ALA A 21 7.97 -13.39 -1.86
N VAL A 22 7.80 -14.58 -1.30
CA VAL A 22 7.34 -14.77 0.09
C VAL A 22 8.35 -14.18 1.08
N LEU A 23 9.64 -14.44 0.88
CA LEU A 23 10.70 -13.92 1.75
C LEU A 23 10.71 -12.40 1.80
N VAL A 24 10.75 -11.74 0.64
CA VAL A 24 10.81 -10.26 0.59
C VAL A 24 9.51 -9.63 1.06
N THR A 25 8.36 -10.29 0.86
CA THR A 25 7.06 -9.86 1.39
C THR A 25 7.08 -9.81 2.91
N ASN A 26 7.55 -10.88 3.56
CA ASN A 26 7.68 -10.91 5.02
C ASN A 26 8.69 -9.87 5.53
N THR A 27 9.82 -9.74 4.83
CA THR A 27 10.90 -8.82 5.21
C THR A 27 10.43 -7.35 5.17
N ALA A 28 9.74 -6.94 4.11
CA ALA A 28 9.21 -5.58 4.00
C ALA A 28 8.12 -5.28 5.04
N ALA A 29 7.23 -6.25 5.29
CA ALA A 29 6.19 -6.12 6.32
C ALA A 29 6.81 -5.95 7.72
N ALA A 30 7.80 -6.76 8.06
CA ALA A 30 8.50 -6.68 9.34
C ALA A 30 9.26 -5.34 9.49
N ALA A 31 9.99 -4.91 8.46
CA ALA A 31 10.71 -3.65 8.46
C ALA A 31 9.76 -2.46 8.64
N ALA A 32 8.64 -2.46 7.91
CA ALA A 32 7.62 -1.41 8.01
C ALA A 32 6.95 -1.38 9.40
N ALA A 33 6.63 -2.54 9.97
CA ALA A 33 6.09 -2.64 11.33
C ALA A 33 7.04 -2.06 12.38
N VAL A 34 8.34 -2.36 12.29
CA VAL A 34 9.37 -1.81 13.19
C VAL A 34 9.49 -0.30 13.03
N VAL A 35 9.58 0.21 11.79
CA VAL A 35 9.66 1.66 11.54
C VAL A 35 8.41 2.37 12.07
N TRP A 36 7.22 1.82 11.83
CA TRP A 36 5.96 2.38 12.36
C TRP A 36 5.95 2.43 13.87
N MET A 37 6.38 1.36 14.53
CA MET A 37 6.48 1.29 15.98
C MET A 37 7.44 2.36 16.53
N LEU A 38 8.61 2.53 15.92
CA LEU A 38 9.59 3.56 16.31
C LEU A 38 9.04 4.96 16.13
N LEU A 39 8.37 5.27 15.01
CA LEU A 39 7.71 6.55 14.79
C LEU A 39 6.60 6.81 15.81
N SER A 40 5.83 5.77 16.15
CA SER A 40 4.80 5.87 17.19
C SER A 40 5.39 6.17 18.57
N TRP A 41 6.55 5.59 18.92
CA TRP A 41 7.27 5.90 20.15
C TRP A 41 7.76 7.34 20.22
N LEU A 42 8.21 7.89 19.10
CA LEU A 42 8.69 9.27 19.04
C LEU A 42 7.55 10.30 19.21
N HIS A 43 6.35 9.97 18.74
CA HIS A 43 5.23 10.93 18.71
C HIS A 43 4.14 10.63 19.74
N ARG A 44 3.91 9.36 20.06
CA ARG A 44 2.84 8.85 20.93
C ARG A 44 3.26 7.54 21.58
N ARG A 45 2.27 6.80 22.09
CA ARG A 45 2.45 5.42 22.53
C ARG A 45 2.17 4.47 21.36
N PRO A 46 3.02 3.46 21.11
CA PRO A 46 2.73 2.45 20.10
C PRO A 46 1.48 1.66 20.48
N SER A 47 0.69 1.27 19.47
CA SER A 47 -0.48 0.43 19.63
C SER A 47 -0.35 -0.81 18.74
N VAL A 48 -1.03 -1.88 19.11
CA VAL A 48 -1.07 -3.11 18.30
C VAL A 48 -1.64 -2.84 16.92
N LEU A 49 -2.73 -2.06 16.86
CA LEU A 49 -3.34 -1.65 15.58
C LEU A 49 -2.35 -0.86 14.72
N GLY A 50 -1.62 0.10 15.31
CA GLY A 50 -0.63 0.90 14.56
C GLY A 50 0.50 0.02 14.00
N VAL A 51 1.02 -0.93 14.78
CA VAL A 51 2.05 -1.87 14.29
C VAL A 51 1.51 -2.76 13.19
N ALA A 52 0.27 -3.24 13.31
CA ALA A 52 -0.39 -4.02 12.27
C ALA A 52 -0.61 -3.19 10.99
N THR A 53 -1.00 -1.92 11.11
CA THR A 53 -1.09 -0.98 9.98
C THR A 53 0.26 -0.81 9.30
N GLY A 54 1.34 -0.64 10.07
CA GLY A 54 2.70 -0.58 9.54
C GLY A 54 3.07 -1.84 8.75
N ALA A 55 2.75 -3.03 9.28
CA ALA A 55 2.97 -4.28 8.56
C ALA A 55 2.20 -4.31 7.22
N VAL A 56 0.93 -3.91 7.21
CA VAL A 56 0.11 -3.83 5.98
C VAL A 56 0.73 -2.87 4.97
N VAL A 57 1.20 -1.71 5.41
CA VAL A 57 1.89 -0.75 4.52
C VAL A 57 3.12 -1.37 3.86
N GLY A 58 3.92 -2.14 4.61
CA GLY A 58 5.04 -2.90 4.06
C GLY A 58 4.62 -3.94 3.04
N LEU A 59 3.53 -4.68 3.30
CA LEU A 59 2.94 -5.64 2.36
C LEU A 59 2.49 -4.96 1.06
N VAL A 60 1.81 -3.82 1.17
CA VAL A 60 1.37 -3.03 0.01
C VAL A 60 2.55 -2.58 -0.83
N ALA A 61 3.55 -1.94 -0.18
CA ALA A 61 4.68 -1.35 -0.90
C ALA A 61 5.58 -2.39 -1.59
N ILE A 62 5.73 -3.58 -1.00
CA ILE A 62 6.54 -4.64 -1.62
C ILE A 62 5.83 -5.34 -2.77
N THR A 63 4.50 -5.28 -2.83
CA THR A 63 3.71 -6.06 -3.78
C THR A 63 4.16 -5.89 -5.24
N PRO A 64 4.34 -4.68 -5.80
CA PRO A 64 4.82 -4.55 -7.18
C PRO A 64 6.28 -4.98 -7.38
N ALA A 65 7.08 -5.02 -6.30
CA ALA A 65 8.51 -5.32 -6.35
C ALA A 65 8.86 -6.77 -5.97
N SER A 66 7.93 -7.53 -5.36
CA SER A 66 8.22 -8.79 -4.65
C SER A 66 8.91 -9.87 -5.49
N GLY A 67 8.67 -9.92 -6.79
CA GLY A 67 9.32 -10.87 -7.71
C GLY A 67 10.60 -10.34 -8.36
N PHE A 68 11.11 -9.18 -7.96
CA PHE A 68 12.17 -8.47 -8.68
C PHE A 68 13.28 -7.91 -7.80
N VAL A 69 13.13 -7.96 -6.46
CA VAL A 69 14.08 -7.33 -5.52
C VAL A 69 14.62 -8.32 -4.50
N ASP A 70 15.79 -8.01 -3.95
CA ASP A 70 16.42 -8.76 -2.87
C ASP A 70 15.91 -8.33 -1.47
N PRO A 71 16.23 -9.08 -0.39
CA PRO A 71 15.77 -8.77 0.95
C PRO A 71 16.25 -7.43 1.51
N LEU A 72 17.44 -6.93 1.14
CA LEU A 72 17.92 -5.63 1.61
C LEU A 72 17.09 -4.51 1.00
N SER A 73 16.81 -4.59 -0.30
CA SER A 73 15.90 -3.68 -0.98
C SER A 73 14.50 -3.72 -0.36
N ALA A 74 14.01 -4.91 0.04
CA ALA A 74 12.72 -5.04 0.71
C ALA A 74 12.66 -4.33 2.06
N ILE A 75 13.74 -4.35 2.86
CA ILE A 75 13.85 -3.58 4.11
C ILE A 75 13.70 -2.08 3.84
N VAL A 76 14.41 -1.57 2.83
CA VAL A 76 14.36 -0.15 2.46
C VAL A 76 12.98 0.24 1.95
N ILE A 77 12.40 -0.57 1.05
CA ILE A 77 11.06 -0.33 0.49
C ILE A 77 10.00 -0.26 1.59
N GLY A 78 9.98 -1.24 2.49
CA GLY A 78 9.03 -1.30 3.60
C GLY A 78 9.24 -0.18 4.61
N GLY A 79 10.49 0.12 4.98
CA GLY A 79 10.83 1.18 5.92
C GLY A 79 10.42 2.57 5.43
N ILE A 80 10.72 2.90 4.17
CA ILE A 80 10.31 4.18 3.56
C ILE A 80 8.79 4.26 3.43
N ALA A 81 8.14 3.17 3.03
CA ALA A 81 6.67 3.11 2.93
C ALA A 81 6.02 3.45 4.28
N ALA A 82 6.48 2.82 5.37
CA ALA A 82 5.97 3.09 6.72
C ALA A 82 6.14 4.57 7.11
N PHE A 83 7.30 5.15 6.82
CA PHE A 83 7.56 6.56 7.09
C PHE A 83 6.59 7.47 6.32
N ILE A 84 6.47 7.30 5.01
CA ILE A 84 5.62 8.14 4.17
C ILE A 84 4.14 8.00 4.57
N SER A 85 3.65 6.77 4.72
CA SER A 85 2.25 6.50 5.07
C SER A 85 1.89 7.01 6.47
N TYR A 86 2.79 6.86 7.45
CA TYR A 86 2.60 7.39 8.80
C TYR A 86 2.36 8.92 8.78
N TYR A 87 3.22 9.67 8.08
CA TYR A 87 3.05 11.12 7.99
C TYR A 87 1.88 11.53 7.10
N MET A 88 1.51 10.72 6.13
CA MET A 88 0.31 10.96 5.32
C MET A 88 -0.98 10.86 6.19
N ILE A 89 -1.06 9.87 7.11
CA ILE A 89 -2.16 9.78 8.07
C ILE A 89 -2.19 11.01 8.98
N VAL A 90 -1.04 11.45 9.48
CA VAL A 90 -0.96 12.68 10.31
C VAL A 90 -1.42 13.90 9.52
N LEU A 91 -1.04 14.01 8.24
CA LEU A 91 -1.47 15.10 7.36
C LEU A 91 -2.98 15.05 7.10
N ARG A 92 -3.53 13.87 6.77
CA ARG A 92 -4.97 13.67 6.58
C ARG A 92 -5.77 14.15 7.79
N MET A 93 -5.35 13.74 9.00
CA MET A 93 -6.01 14.17 10.25
C MET A 93 -5.96 15.69 10.42
N LYS A 94 -4.83 16.34 10.10
CA LYS A 94 -4.70 17.81 10.16
C LYS A 94 -5.61 18.51 9.15
N LEU A 95 -5.75 17.95 7.95
CA LEU A 95 -6.62 18.46 6.89
C LEU A 95 -8.10 18.12 7.10
N ARG A 96 -8.43 17.32 8.13
CA ARG A 96 -9.79 16.86 8.43
C ARG A 96 -10.47 16.16 7.26
N ILE A 97 -9.71 15.40 6.48
CA ILE A 97 -10.24 14.59 5.38
C ILE A 97 -10.92 13.37 6.01
N ASP A 98 -12.20 13.18 5.67
CA ASP A 98 -13.02 12.08 6.16
C ASP A 98 -12.57 10.77 5.52
N GLU A 99 -11.95 9.92 6.33
CA GLU A 99 -11.51 8.58 5.96
C GLU A 99 -11.30 7.76 7.24
N SER A 100 -12.00 6.66 7.41
CA SER A 100 -11.95 5.87 8.64
C SER A 100 -10.85 4.80 8.63
N LEU A 101 -10.48 4.27 7.46
CA LEU A 101 -9.59 3.11 7.33
C LEU A 101 -8.15 3.43 6.96
N ASP A 102 -7.82 4.69 6.76
CA ASP A 102 -6.50 5.16 6.27
C ASP A 102 -6.06 4.47 4.95
N ALA A 103 -7.06 4.04 4.13
CA ALA A 103 -6.81 3.27 2.91
C ALA A 103 -5.98 4.05 1.89
N PHE A 104 -6.22 5.36 1.74
CA PHE A 104 -5.43 6.19 0.84
C PHE A 104 -3.97 6.26 1.26
N ALA A 105 -3.69 6.48 2.54
CA ALA A 105 -2.33 6.56 3.05
C ALA A 105 -1.59 5.21 2.94
N CYS A 106 -2.28 4.11 3.27
CA CYS A 106 -1.67 2.78 3.28
C CYS A 106 -1.55 2.19 1.87
N HIS A 107 -2.64 2.21 1.09
CA HIS A 107 -2.70 1.55 -0.23
C HIS A 107 -2.39 2.50 -1.38
N GLY A 108 -2.94 3.71 -1.39
CA GLY A 108 -2.68 4.69 -2.44
C GLY A 108 -1.22 5.15 -2.44
N ILE A 109 -0.77 5.74 -1.34
CA ILE A 109 0.59 6.26 -1.22
C ILE A 109 1.62 5.12 -1.10
N GLY A 110 1.33 4.09 -0.28
CA GLY A 110 2.21 2.92 -0.13
C GLY A 110 2.40 2.17 -1.46
N GLY A 111 1.32 1.95 -2.22
CA GLY A 111 1.37 1.29 -3.52
C GLY A 111 2.06 2.14 -4.61
N PHE A 112 1.82 3.45 -4.62
CA PHE A 112 2.53 4.38 -5.50
C PHE A 112 4.04 4.33 -5.26
N TRP A 113 4.45 4.43 -3.99
CA TRP A 113 5.86 4.27 -3.60
C TRP A 113 6.41 2.91 -4.05
N GLY A 114 5.69 1.80 -3.81
CA GLY A 114 6.11 0.46 -4.20
C GLY A 114 6.35 0.32 -5.70
N SER A 115 5.49 0.91 -6.53
CA SER A 115 5.65 0.92 -7.98
C SER A 115 6.91 1.69 -8.40
N VAL A 116 7.15 2.87 -7.82
CA VAL A 116 8.36 3.66 -8.07
C VAL A 116 9.60 2.92 -7.58
N ALA A 117 9.53 2.31 -6.39
CA ALA A 117 10.63 1.53 -5.81
C ALA A 117 11.01 0.31 -6.67
N THR A 118 10.04 -0.32 -7.33
CA THR A 118 10.33 -1.37 -8.33
C THR A 118 11.24 -0.82 -9.43
N GLY A 119 10.97 0.37 -9.94
CA GLY A 119 11.81 1.05 -10.94
C GLY A 119 13.23 1.38 -10.45
N ILE A 120 13.42 1.47 -9.13
CA ILE A 120 14.73 1.76 -8.51
C ILE A 120 15.50 0.46 -8.25
N PHE A 121 14.86 -0.53 -7.60
CA PHE A 121 15.50 -1.67 -6.96
C PHE A 121 15.40 -2.99 -7.74
N ALA A 122 14.63 -3.07 -8.84
CA ALA A 122 14.49 -4.30 -9.62
C ALA A 122 15.82 -4.79 -10.17
N SER A 123 16.03 -6.12 -10.17
CA SER A 123 17.24 -6.76 -10.66
C SER A 123 16.94 -8.03 -11.44
N LYS A 124 17.56 -8.18 -12.61
CA LYS A 124 17.54 -9.41 -13.40
C LYS A 124 18.22 -10.59 -12.71
N MET A 125 19.04 -10.34 -11.70
CA MET A 125 19.63 -11.42 -10.89
C MET A 125 18.56 -12.16 -10.08
N ILE A 126 17.49 -11.46 -9.69
CA ILE A 126 16.35 -12.04 -8.96
C ILE A 126 15.34 -12.65 -9.93
N ASN A 127 15.01 -11.92 -11.00
CA ASN A 127 14.08 -12.37 -12.02
C ASN A 127 14.63 -12.04 -13.43
N PRO A 128 15.23 -13.02 -14.11
CA PRO A 128 15.78 -12.82 -15.45
C PRO A 128 14.76 -12.39 -16.51
N ALA A 129 13.48 -12.67 -16.30
CA ALA A 129 12.40 -12.24 -17.18
C ALA A 129 12.01 -10.75 -16.98
N GLY A 130 12.50 -10.12 -15.93
CA GLY A 130 12.27 -8.70 -15.63
C GLY A 130 13.28 -7.77 -16.31
N ALA A 131 13.43 -6.58 -15.74
CA ALA A 131 14.41 -5.58 -16.14
C ALA A 131 15.18 -5.08 -14.92
N ASP A 132 16.41 -4.62 -15.12
CA ASP A 132 17.18 -3.94 -14.10
C ASP A 132 16.58 -2.55 -13.81
N GLY A 133 16.65 -2.12 -12.58
CA GLY A 133 16.22 -0.81 -12.12
C GLY A 133 17.34 0.25 -12.17
N LEU A 134 17.02 1.43 -11.65
CA LEU A 134 17.93 2.57 -11.62
C LEU A 134 19.28 2.23 -10.96
N LEU A 135 19.27 1.53 -9.84
CA LEU A 135 20.50 1.16 -9.11
C LEU A 135 21.37 0.14 -9.87
N PHE A 136 20.81 -0.56 -10.84
CA PHE A 136 21.50 -1.53 -11.66
C PHE A 136 21.75 -1.01 -13.09
N GLY A 137 21.74 0.32 -13.27
CA GLY A 137 22.16 0.98 -14.51
C GLY A 137 21.07 1.17 -15.55
N ASN A 138 19.79 0.97 -15.22
CA ASN A 138 18.68 1.20 -16.16
C ASN A 138 17.71 2.28 -15.62
N PRO A 139 18.00 3.57 -15.82
CA PRO A 139 17.13 4.65 -15.40
C PRO A 139 15.79 4.70 -16.15
N GLN A 140 15.70 4.05 -17.31
CA GLN A 140 14.47 4.03 -18.10
C GLN A 140 13.33 3.34 -17.33
N LEU A 141 13.62 2.25 -16.61
CA LEU A 141 12.60 1.54 -15.83
C LEU A 141 12.01 2.45 -14.73
N PHE A 142 12.85 3.25 -14.08
CA PHE A 142 12.37 4.21 -13.07
C PHE A 142 11.35 5.19 -13.67
N TRP A 143 11.64 5.78 -14.81
CA TRP A 143 10.73 6.73 -15.45
C TRP A 143 9.44 6.06 -15.96
N ILE A 144 9.54 4.85 -16.47
CA ILE A 144 8.36 4.06 -16.88
C ILE A 144 7.47 3.79 -15.67
N GLN A 145 8.02 3.32 -14.55
CA GLN A 145 7.25 3.03 -13.35
C GLN A 145 6.61 4.30 -12.76
N LEU A 146 7.36 5.39 -12.68
CA LEU A 146 6.84 6.67 -12.20
C LEU A 146 5.68 7.18 -13.08
N PHE A 147 5.87 7.17 -14.40
CA PHE A 147 4.84 7.61 -15.35
C PHE A 147 3.59 6.72 -15.27
N THR A 148 3.77 5.40 -15.27
CA THR A 148 2.65 4.45 -15.22
C THR A 148 1.87 4.58 -13.91
N ALA A 149 2.57 4.70 -12.77
CA ALA A 149 1.93 4.91 -11.48
C ALA A 149 1.13 6.23 -11.45
N ALA A 150 1.68 7.31 -12.00
CA ALA A 150 0.99 8.61 -12.07
C ALA A 150 -0.25 8.55 -12.97
N VAL A 151 -0.14 7.94 -14.15
CA VAL A 151 -1.29 7.76 -15.07
C VAL A 151 -2.37 6.90 -14.43
N THR A 152 -2.00 5.81 -13.76
CA THR A 152 -2.95 4.93 -13.06
C THR A 152 -3.67 5.67 -11.93
N ALA A 153 -2.93 6.45 -11.14
CA ALA A 153 -3.53 7.26 -10.06
C ALA A 153 -4.51 8.30 -10.61
N LEU A 154 -4.14 9.00 -11.68
CA LEU A 154 -5.03 9.98 -12.35
C LEU A 154 -6.27 9.30 -12.93
N PHE A 155 -6.10 8.18 -13.63
CA PHE A 155 -7.21 7.39 -14.17
C PHE A 155 -8.17 6.94 -13.06
N ALA A 156 -7.64 6.35 -11.99
CA ALA A 156 -8.45 5.90 -10.86
C ALA A 156 -9.22 7.07 -10.22
N PHE A 157 -8.56 8.21 -10.02
CA PHE A 157 -9.20 9.41 -9.48
C PHE A 157 -10.35 9.91 -10.35
N VAL A 158 -10.11 10.08 -11.65
CA VAL A 158 -11.12 10.61 -12.59
C VAL A 158 -12.30 9.66 -12.71
N VAL A 159 -12.05 8.36 -12.92
CA VAL A 159 -13.12 7.37 -13.08
C VAL A 159 -13.94 7.24 -11.79
N THR A 160 -13.27 7.18 -10.63
CA THR A 160 -13.98 7.12 -9.34
C THR A 160 -14.82 8.37 -9.10
N LEU A 161 -14.29 9.56 -9.43
CA LEU A 161 -15.05 10.81 -9.32
C LEU A 161 -16.31 10.81 -10.19
N VAL A 162 -16.20 10.33 -11.43
CA VAL A 162 -17.35 10.21 -12.34
C VAL A 162 -18.39 9.24 -11.78
N ILE A 163 -17.95 8.04 -11.36
CA ILE A 163 -18.86 7.02 -10.79
C ILE A 163 -19.51 7.57 -9.51
N ALA A 164 -18.74 8.16 -8.61
CA ALA A 164 -19.26 8.73 -7.37
C ALA A 164 -20.30 9.82 -7.64
N LYS A 165 -20.06 10.71 -8.61
CA LYS A 165 -21.03 11.73 -9.01
C LYS A 165 -22.31 11.15 -9.61
N LEU A 166 -22.22 10.11 -10.42
CA LEU A 166 -23.41 9.44 -10.97
C LEU A 166 -24.25 8.76 -9.87
N ILE A 167 -23.60 8.12 -8.90
CA ILE A 167 -24.29 7.52 -7.74
C ILE A 167 -24.94 8.62 -6.88
N ASP A 168 -24.21 9.70 -6.60
CA ASP A 168 -24.70 10.82 -5.80
C ASP A 168 -25.97 11.46 -6.41
N LEU A 169 -25.97 11.61 -7.73
CA LEU A 169 -27.13 12.17 -8.47
C LEU A 169 -28.36 11.25 -8.51
N THR A 170 -28.18 9.95 -8.34
CA THR A 170 -29.26 8.96 -8.49
C THR A 170 -29.77 8.41 -7.16
N MET A 171 -28.86 8.10 -6.23
CA MET A 171 -29.18 7.39 -4.98
C MET A 171 -28.70 8.14 -3.73
N GLY A 172 -27.80 9.11 -3.90
CA GLY A 172 -27.07 9.71 -2.81
C GLY A 172 -25.86 8.87 -2.38
N LEU A 173 -24.78 9.52 -1.98
CA LEU A 173 -23.55 8.85 -1.51
C LEU A 173 -23.47 8.75 -0.01
N ARG A 174 -24.10 9.66 0.72
CA ARG A 174 -23.96 9.75 2.17
C ARG A 174 -25.33 9.62 2.84
N VAL A 175 -25.36 8.85 3.91
CA VAL A 175 -26.51 8.78 4.80
C VAL A 175 -26.66 10.05 5.63
N SER A 176 -27.79 10.23 6.31
CA SER A 176 -27.99 11.37 7.19
C SER A 176 -27.05 11.30 8.41
N ASP A 177 -26.72 12.46 8.97
CA ASP A 177 -25.85 12.55 10.18
C ASP A 177 -26.38 11.71 11.35
N ASN A 178 -27.73 11.59 11.47
CA ASN A 178 -28.34 10.76 12.52
C ASN A 178 -28.09 9.26 12.27
N GLU A 179 -28.22 8.79 11.04
CA GLU A 179 -27.95 7.39 10.68
C GLU A 179 -26.48 7.05 10.86
N GLU A 180 -25.59 8.00 10.53
CA GLU A 180 -24.15 7.84 10.72
C GLU A 180 -23.76 7.75 12.21
N MET A 181 -24.40 8.56 13.06
CA MET A 181 -24.19 8.52 14.52
C MET A 181 -24.73 7.24 15.17
N VAL A 182 -25.84 6.71 14.68
CA VAL A 182 -26.44 5.46 15.17
C VAL A 182 -25.61 4.24 14.73
N GLY A 183 -24.93 4.32 13.60
CA GLY A 183 -24.20 3.23 12.95
C GLY A 183 -25.02 2.61 11.81
N LEU A 184 -24.34 2.31 10.70
CA LEU A 184 -25.00 1.81 9.48
C LEU A 184 -25.50 0.39 9.63
N ASP A 185 -24.86 -0.43 10.45
CA ASP A 185 -25.30 -1.77 10.85
C ASP A 185 -26.71 -1.73 11.44
N ILE A 186 -26.99 -0.80 12.34
CA ILE A 186 -28.34 -0.65 12.94
C ILE A 186 -29.29 0.09 11.99
N SER A 187 -28.88 1.24 11.44
CA SER A 187 -29.77 2.14 10.72
C SER A 187 -30.13 1.66 9.31
N GLN A 188 -29.21 0.93 8.65
CA GLN A 188 -29.40 0.48 7.26
C GLN A 188 -29.56 -1.04 7.11
N HIS A 189 -28.94 -1.84 8.00
CA HIS A 189 -28.94 -3.30 7.90
C HIS A 189 -29.77 -3.99 8.99
N ALA A 190 -30.22 -3.24 10.01
CA ALA A 190 -30.95 -3.78 11.16
C ALA A 190 -30.20 -4.91 11.90
N GLU A 191 -28.87 -4.84 11.91
CA GLU A 191 -27.97 -5.78 12.57
C GLU A 191 -27.28 -5.12 13.79
N THR A 192 -26.98 -5.92 14.80
CA THR A 192 -26.15 -5.51 15.95
C THR A 192 -24.85 -6.29 15.91
N ALA A 193 -23.71 -5.60 15.83
CA ALA A 193 -22.39 -6.18 15.90
C ALA A 193 -21.97 -6.53 17.36
#